data_35a8d5ca3d9fb64482f57d69fe44c843
#
_entry.id   35a8d5ca3d9fb64482f57d69fe44c843
#
_cell.length_a   1.000
_cell.length_b   1.000
_cell.length_c   1.000
_cell.angle_alpha   90.00
_cell.angle_beta   90.00
_cell.angle_gamma   90.00
#
_symmetry.space_group_name_H-M   'P 1'
#
loop_
_entity.id
_entity.type
_entity.pdbx_description
1 polymer ?
#
loop_
_entity_poly.entity_id
_entity_poly.type
_entity_poly.pdbx_seq_one_letter_code
_entity_poly.pdbx_strand_id
1 'polypeptide(L)'
;MASYFDEHASTDRASHPNFLLELARLLLSTEDLVELASAGFDNIGSPPASNEAINNLVVVTITRNHLKDDSTSSCPICLAEYEEKEKVKQMPCEHMFHSGCILPWLEKTNSCPVCRYELPTDNEEYEELKKLKGKEEGRRHRVQTLHASMFS
;
A
#
# COMPACT_ATOMS: atom_id res chain seq x y z
N MET A 1 47.68 -31.27 16.65
CA MET A 1 47.59 -30.46 15.42
C MET A 1 46.13 -30.27 15.06
N ALA A 2 45.58 -29.18 15.48
CA ALA A 2 44.20 -28.84 15.18
C ALA A 2 44.14 -27.98 13.95
N SER A 3 43.62 -28.48 12.86
CA SER A 3 43.27 -27.66 11.71
C SER A 3 41.93 -26.98 12.00
N TYR A 4 42.03 -25.74 12.32
CA TYR A 4 40.88 -24.85 12.45
C TYR A 4 40.44 -24.46 11.03
N PHE A 5 39.42 -25.10 10.53
CA PHE A 5 38.60 -24.56 9.44
C PHE A 5 37.40 -23.88 10.08
N ASP A 6 37.55 -22.61 10.26
CA ASP A 6 36.44 -21.73 10.60
C ASP A 6 35.74 -21.32 9.30
N GLU A 7 34.84 -22.17 8.85
CA GLU A 7 33.91 -21.84 7.77
C GLU A 7 32.64 -21.21 8.35
N HIS A 8 32.77 -20.00 8.83
CA HIS A 8 31.62 -19.12 8.92
C HIS A 8 31.57 -18.17 7.74
N ALA A 9 31.29 -18.73 6.58
CA ALA A 9 30.74 -17.97 5.48
C ALA A 9 29.26 -17.70 5.81
N SER A 10 29.05 -16.57 6.43
CA SER A 10 27.70 -16.02 6.66
C SER A 10 27.05 -15.74 5.31
N THR A 11 26.27 -16.68 4.82
CA THR A 11 25.40 -16.53 3.65
C THR A 11 24.07 -15.89 4.02
N ASP A 12 24.10 -14.90 4.90
CA ASP A 12 22.88 -14.17 5.31
C ASP A 12 22.53 -12.96 4.41
N ARG A 13 23.21 -12.82 3.28
CA ARG A 13 22.89 -11.72 2.32
C ARG A 13 21.69 -12.00 1.42
N ALA A 14 21.24 -13.25 1.34
CA ALA A 14 20.11 -13.62 0.48
C ALA A 14 18.73 -13.45 1.14
N SER A 15 18.69 -13.14 2.42
CA SER A 15 17.42 -13.03 3.17
C SER A 15 16.91 -11.61 3.31
N HIS A 16 17.61 -10.61 2.77
CA HIS A 16 17.10 -9.25 2.76
C HIS A 16 16.10 -9.09 1.62
N PRO A 17 14.84 -8.75 1.90
CA PRO A 17 13.82 -8.57 0.85
C PRO A 17 14.24 -7.52 -0.19
N ASN A 18 15.16 -6.64 0.15
CA ASN A 18 15.67 -5.58 -0.72
C ASN A 18 16.82 -6.02 -1.63
N PHE A 19 17.49 -7.16 -1.34
CA PHE A 19 18.64 -7.62 -2.14
C PHE A 19 18.24 -7.97 -3.58
N LEU A 20 17.10 -8.61 -3.76
CA LEU A 20 16.58 -8.94 -5.10
C LEU A 20 16.18 -7.70 -5.88
N LEU A 21 15.66 -6.69 -5.20
CA LEU A 21 15.31 -5.41 -5.80
C LEU A 21 16.54 -4.62 -6.23
N GLU A 22 17.57 -4.65 -5.41
CA GLU A 22 18.86 -3.98 -5.69
C GLU A 22 19.61 -4.67 -6.83
N LEU A 23 19.56 -6.01 -6.88
CA LEU A 23 20.09 -6.79 -7.99
C LEU A 23 19.34 -6.52 -9.30
N ALA A 24 18.03 -6.45 -9.24
CA ALA A 24 17.20 -6.11 -10.38
C ALA A 24 17.47 -4.68 -10.89
N ARG A 25 17.72 -3.74 -10.00
CA ARG A 25 18.10 -2.35 -10.32
C ARG A 25 19.44 -2.24 -11.05
N LEU A 26 20.37 -3.16 -10.77
CA LEU A 26 21.69 -3.21 -11.41
C LEU A 26 21.68 -3.87 -12.79
N LEU A 27 20.71 -4.75 -13.05
CA LEU A 27 20.66 -5.59 -14.23
C LEU A 27 19.63 -5.16 -15.27
N LEU A 28 18.64 -4.37 -14.87
CA LEU A 28 17.51 -4.00 -15.71
C LEU A 28 17.50 -2.49 -15.97
N SER A 29 17.03 -2.09 -17.13
CA SER A 29 16.71 -0.69 -17.40
C SER A 29 15.52 -0.23 -16.54
N THR A 30 15.35 1.07 -16.40
CA THR A 30 14.21 1.62 -15.63
C THR A 30 12.86 1.19 -16.19
N GLU A 31 12.78 0.93 -17.49
CA GLU A 31 11.57 0.47 -18.17
C GLU A 31 11.27 -0.99 -17.84
N ASP A 32 12.27 -1.86 -17.87
CA ASP A 32 12.16 -3.28 -17.49
C ASP A 32 11.82 -3.44 -16.01
N LEU A 33 12.34 -2.57 -15.14
CA LEU A 33 12.02 -2.55 -13.72
C LEU A 33 10.56 -2.19 -13.44
N VAL A 34 10.00 -1.26 -14.19
CA VAL A 34 8.58 -0.88 -14.07
C VAL A 34 7.67 -2.02 -14.54
N GLU A 35 8.05 -2.70 -15.62
CA GLU A 35 7.29 -3.83 -16.13
C GLU A 35 7.36 -5.05 -15.19
N LEU A 36 8.54 -5.36 -14.66
CA LEU A 36 8.71 -6.41 -13.65
C LEU A 36 7.95 -6.07 -12.35
N ALA A 37 7.99 -4.81 -11.92
CA ALA A 37 7.23 -4.34 -10.78
C ALA A 37 5.72 -4.45 -11.01
N SER A 38 5.22 -4.15 -12.19
CA SER A 38 3.80 -4.28 -12.51
C SER A 38 3.33 -5.74 -12.62
N ALA A 39 4.21 -6.65 -13.03
CA ALA A 39 3.90 -8.07 -13.17
C ALA A 39 4.02 -8.88 -11.87
N GLY A 40 4.84 -8.43 -10.92
CA GLY A 40 5.17 -9.18 -9.71
C GLY A 40 4.78 -8.52 -8.39
N PHE A 41 4.36 -7.28 -8.40
CA PHE A 41 4.10 -6.52 -7.17
C PHE A 41 2.79 -6.88 -6.49
N ASP A 42 1.85 -7.49 -7.19
CA ASP A 42 0.62 -8.00 -6.58
C ASP A 42 0.88 -9.13 -5.56
N ASN A 43 2.08 -9.73 -5.61
CA ASN A 43 2.51 -10.80 -4.70
C ASN A 43 3.49 -10.37 -3.62
N ILE A 44 4.11 -9.20 -3.73
CA ILE A 44 4.88 -8.62 -2.64
C ILE A 44 3.89 -7.81 -1.82
N GLY A 45 3.45 -8.36 -0.70
CA GLY A 45 2.51 -7.70 0.19
C GLY A 45 2.89 -6.24 0.39
N SER A 46 1.93 -5.35 0.25
CA SER A 46 2.16 -3.92 0.48
C SER A 46 2.73 -3.71 1.89
N PRO A 47 3.72 -2.85 2.08
CA PRO A 47 4.26 -2.56 3.40
C PRO A 47 3.19 -1.94 4.30
N PRO A 48 3.38 -1.98 5.62
CA PRO A 48 2.46 -1.32 6.54
C PRO A 48 2.41 0.19 6.30
N ALA A 49 1.28 0.81 6.60
CA ALA A 49 1.15 2.25 6.58
C ALA A 49 2.11 2.90 7.58
N SER A 50 2.61 4.10 7.27
CA SER A 50 3.46 4.84 8.19
C SER A 50 2.71 5.18 9.47
N ASN A 51 3.44 5.23 10.59
CA ASN A 51 2.87 5.62 11.88
C ASN A 51 2.27 7.04 11.83
N GLU A 52 2.89 7.92 11.08
CA GLU A 52 2.38 9.28 10.85
C GLU A 52 1.03 9.26 10.13
N ALA A 53 0.90 8.49 9.07
CA ALA A 53 -0.35 8.35 8.33
C ALA A 53 -1.48 7.76 9.20
N ILE A 54 -1.16 6.77 10.03
CA ILE A 54 -2.12 6.15 10.96
C ILE A 54 -2.59 7.15 12.02
N ASN A 55 -1.67 7.95 12.56
CA ASN A 55 -1.99 8.96 13.58
C ASN A 55 -2.80 10.13 13.01
N ASN A 56 -2.60 10.47 11.75
CA ASN A 56 -3.31 11.55 11.05
C ASN A 56 -4.70 11.16 10.55
N LEU A 57 -5.14 9.91 10.73
CA LEU A 57 -6.49 9.51 10.38
C LEU A 57 -7.54 10.29 11.18
N VAL A 58 -8.53 10.81 10.47
CA VAL A 58 -9.60 11.58 11.07
C VAL A 58 -10.48 10.69 11.96
N VAL A 59 -10.79 11.17 13.15
CA VAL A 59 -11.75 10.53 14.04
C VAL A 59 -13.12 11.14 13.83
N VAL A 60 -14.08 10.34 13.39
CA VAL A 60 -15.46 10.77 13.16
C VAL A 60 -16.36 10.17 14.23
N THR A 61 -17.28 10.96 14.73
CA THR A 61 -18.32 10.49 15.64
C THR A 61 -19.56 10.10 14.83
N ILE A 62 -20.03 8.88 15.00
CA ILE A 62 -21.20 8.37 14.29
C ILE A 62 -22.46 9.13 14.73
N THR A 63 -23.19 9.65 13.77
CA THR A 63 -24.47 10.32 13.94
C THR A 63 -25.58 9.48 13.31
N ARG A 64 -26.84 9.80 13.65
CA ARG A 64 -28.02 9.15 13.06
C ARG A 64 -28.07 9.23 11.52
N ASN A 65 -27.43 10.23 10.94
CA ASN A 65 -27.38 10.36 9.49
C ASN A 65 -26.49 9.29 8.86
N HIS A 66 -25.39 8.93 9.50
CA HIS A 66 -24.48 7.86 9.04
C HIS A 66 -25.15 6.48 9.14
N LEU A 67 -26.08 6.29 10.08
CA LEU A 67 -26.81 5.03 10.28
C LEU A 67 -27.98 4.82 9.32
N LYS A 68 -28.38 5.86 8.58
CA LYS A 68 -29.49 5.76 7.60
C LYS A 68 -29.02 5.23 6.25
N ASP A 69 -27.75 5.38 5.94
CA ASP A 69 -27.15 4.88 4.72
C ASP A 69 -26.59 3.48 4.93
N ASP A 70 -27.16 2.49 4.27
CA ASP A 70 -26.73 1.09 4.34
C ASP A 70 -25.24 0.91 4.01
N SER A 71 -24.68 1.81 3.18
CA SER A 71 -23.25 1.78 2.80
C SER A 71 -22.30 2.29 3.88
N THR A 72 -22.80 3.09 4.83
CA THR A 72 -21.99 3.71 5.89
C THR A 72 -22.37 3.28 7.29
N SER A 73 -23.35 2.41 7.42
CA SER A 73 -23.89 1.96 8.71
C SER A 73 -23.07 0.87 9.39
N SER A 74 -22.18 0.19 8.68
CA SER A 74 -21.41 -0.93 9.20
C SER A 74 -19.93 -0.87 8.85
N CYS A 75 -19.09 -1.47 9.72
CA CYS A 75 -17.67 -1.59 9.47
C CYS A 75 -17.40 -2.70 8.45
N PRO A 76 -16.71 -2.40 7.32
CA PRO A 76 -16.41 -3.42 6.30
C PRO A 76 -15.47 -4.53 6.75
N ILE A 77 -14.74 -4.35 7.85
CA ILE A 77 -13.77 -5.33 8.36
C ILE A 77 -14.45 -6.39 9.23
N CYS A 78 -15.24 -5.96 10.23
CA CYS A 78 -15.91 -6.87 11.16
C CYS A 78 -17.39 -7.10 10.83
N LEU A 79 -17.94 -6.34 9.88
CA LEU A 79 -19.34 -6.39 9.45
C LEU A 79 -20.37 -6.03 10.55
N ALA A 80 -19.89 -5.48 11.67
CA ALA A 80 -20.75 -5.01 12.75
C ALA A 80 -21.26 -3.59 12.46
N GLU A 81 -22.49 -3.32 12.82
CA GLU A 81 -23.07 -1.98 12.71
C GLU A 81 -22.43 -1.02 13.71
N TYR A 82 -22.36 0.25 13.31
CA TYR A 82 -21.87 1.31 14.21
C TYR A 82 -22.95 1.71 15.20
N GLU A 83 -22.54 2.08 16.39
CA GLU A 83 -23.41 2.65 17.41
C GLU A 83 -23.49 4.18 17.30
N GLU A 84 -24.62 4.76 17.68
CA GLU A 84 -24.76 6.22 17.76
C GLU A 84 -23.77 6.78 18.78
N LYS A 85 -23.05 7.83 18.40
CA LYS A 85 -21.97 8.47 19.17
C LYS A 85 -20.68 7.66 19.29
N GLU A 86 -20.56 6.55 18.57
CA GLU A 86 -19.30 5.82 18.50
C GLU A 86 -18.25 6.62 17.73
N LYS A 87 -16.98 6.50 18.16
CA LYS A 87 -15.83 7.11 17.49
C LYS A 87 -15.17 6.10 16.57
N VAL A 88 -15.18 6.40 15.29
CA VAL A 88 -14.57 5.59 14.23
C VAL A 88 -13.45 6.37 13.55
N LYS A 89 -12.56 5.66 12.88
CA LYS A 89 -11.52 6.28 12.05
C LYS A 89 -11.97 6.32 10.60
N GLN A 90 -11.77 7.48 9.98
CA GLN A 90 -12.05 7.70 8.56
C GLN A 90 -10.72 7.80 7.81
N MET A 91 -10.62 7.08 6.70
CA MET A 91 -9.50 7.19 5.78
C MET A 91 -9.68 8.38 4.82
N PRO A 92 -8.61 8.84 4.14
CA PRO A 92 -8.71 9.92 3.14
C PRO A 92 -9.66 9.62 1.98
N CYS A 93 -9.98 8.35 1.75
CA CYS A 93 -10.99 7.91 0.77
C CYS A 93 -12.43 7.91 1.30
N GLU A 94 -12.66 8.53 2.46
CA GLU A 94 -13.95 8.69 3.14
C GLU A 94 -14.55 7.41 3.73
N HIS A 95 -13.92 6.26 3.58
CA HIS A 95 -14.37 5.02 4.20
C HIS A 95 -14.09 5.04 5.71
N MET A 96 -15.08 4.59 6.48
CA MET A 96 -15.04 4.57 7.95
C MET A 96 -14.88 3.15 8.47
N PHE A 97 -14.14 3.01 9.58
CA PHE A 97 -13.86 1.74 10.22
C PHE A 97 -13.76 1.93 11.74
N HIS A 98 -14.08 0.88 12.50
CA HIS A 98 -13.77 0.88 13.93
C HIS A 98 -12.26 1.04 14.12
N SER A 99 -11.86 1.81 15.12
CA SER A 99 -10.44 2.00 15.43
C SER A 99 -9.73 0.67 15.70
N GLY A 100 -10.37 -0.24 16.44
CA GLY A 100 -9.84 -1.58 16.72
C GLY A 100 -9.79 -2.53 15.52
N CYS A 101 -10.45 -2.20 14.40
CA CYS A 101 -10.42 -2.97 13.16
C CYS A 101 -9.38 -2.45 12.17
N ILE A 102 -9.33 -1.14 11.96
CA ILE A 102 -8.44 -0.54 10.96
C ILE A 102 -6.98 -0.49 11.40
N LEU A 103 -6.71 -0.28 12.68
CA LEU A 103 -5.34 -0.19 13.17
C LEU A 103 -4.54 -1.49 12.92
N PRO A 104 -5.01 -2.69 13.31
CA PRO A 104 -4.31 -3.93 12.98
C PRO A 104 -4.21 -4.20 11.48
N TRP A 105 -5.16 -3.74 10.69
CA TRP A 105 -5.14 -3.84 9.25
C TRP A 105 -4.01 -3.01 8.65
N LEU A 106 -3.87 -1.76 9.07
CA LEU A 106 -2.84 -0.84 8.59
C LEU A 106 -1.43 -1.18 9.09
N GLU A 107 -1.30 -1.97 10.15
CA GLU A 107 -0.02 -2.55 10.58
C GLU A 107 0.50 -3.64 9.62
N LYS A 108 -0.37 -4.21 8.80
CA LYS A 108 -0.04 -5.25 7.83
C LYS A 108 0.00 -4.74 6.41
N THR A 109 -0.79 -3.75 6.08
CA THR A 109 -0.93 -3.19 4.73
C THR A 109 -1.26 -1.71 4.80
N ASN A 110 -0.90 -0.96 3.77
CA ASN A 110 -1.19 0.47 3.68
C ASN A 110 -2.46 0.81 2.89
N SER A 111 -3.21 -0.19 2.44
CA SER A 111 -4.35 0.02 1.56
C SER A 111 -5.71 -0.07 2.26
N CYS A 112 -6.67 0.70 1.77
CA CYS A 112 -8.06 0.62 2.23
C CYS A 112 -8.67 -0.74 1.85
N PRO A 113 -9.33 -1.44 2.79
CA PRO A 113 -9.98 -2.73 2.50
C PRO A 113 -11.10 -2.65 1.46
N VAL A 114 -11.69 -1.48 1.27
CA VAL A 114 -12.84 -1.27 0.37
C VAL A 114 -12.42 -0.85 -1.03
N CYS A 115 -11.65 0.24 -1.14
CA CYS A 115 -11.30 0.85 -2.43
C CYS A 115 -9.82 0.73 -2.80
N ARG A 116 -9.00 0.13 -1.94
CA ARG A 116 -7.54 0.00 -2.10
C ARG A 116 -6.77 1.32 -2.17
N TYR A 117 -7.34 2.41 -1.66
CA TYR A 117 -6.61 3.65 -1.52
C TYR A 117 -5.38 3.43 -0.62
N GLU A 118 -4.22 3.81 -1.09
CA GLU A 118 -2.96 3.57 -0.41
C GLU A 118 -2.52 4.78 0.43
N LEU A 119 -2.28 4.54 1.70
CA LEU A 119 -1.63 5.49 2.58
C LEU A 119 -0.12 5.53 2.33
N PRO A 120 0.57 6.62 2.67
CA PRO A 120 2.03 6.66 2.63
C PRO A 120 2.62 5.63 3.60
N THR A 121 3.80 5.12 3.25
CA THR A 121 4.55 4.13 4.02
C THR A 121 5.89 4.69 4.46
N ASP A 122 6.52 4.07 5.46
CA ASP A 122 7.89 4.40 5.87
C ASP A 122 8.95 3.72 4.98
N ASN A 123 8.52 2.92 3.99
CA ASN A 123 9.41 2.27 3.04
C ASN A 123 9.65 3.19 1.83
N GLU A 124 10.82 3.82 1.80
CA GLU A 124 11.23 4.76 0.75
C GLU A 124 11.25 4.12 -0.64
N GLU A 125 11.72 2.87 -0.74
CA GLU A 125 11.80 2.13 -2.01
C GLU A 125 10.41 1.88 -2.60
N TYR A 126 9.46 1.50 -1.76
CA TYR A 126 8.08 1.31 -2.17
C TYR A 126 7.45 2.61 -2.66
N GLU A 127 7.68 3.72 -1.95
CA GLU A 127 7.18 5.03 -2.34
C GLU A 127 7.81 5.55 -3.65
N GLU A 128 9.09 5.27 -3.90
CA GLU A 128 9.74 5.59 -5.17
C GLU A 128 9.13 4.79 -6.33
N LEU A 129 8.94 3.48 -6.16
CA LEU A 129 8.31 2.63 -7.17
C LEU A 129 6.88 3.06 -7.47
N LYS A 130 6.12 3.42 -6.45
CA LYS A 130 4.78 3.98 -6.59
C LYS A 130 4.76 5.27 -7.41
N LYS A 131 5.71 6.16 -7.17
CA LYS A 131 5.88 7.40 -7.95
C LYS A 131 6.24 7.13 -9.41
N LEU A 132 7.11 6.15 -9.67
CA LEU A 132 7.48 5.74 -11.03
C LEU A 132 6.28 5.15 -11.77
N LYS A 133 5.52 4.26 -11.14
CA LYS A 133 4.29 3.67 -11.69
C LYS A 133 3.25 4.75 -12.05
N GLY A 134 3.01 5.70 -11.15
CA GLY A 134 2.09 6.80 -11.40
C GLY A 134 2.51 7.72 -12.55
N LYS A 135 3.82 7.95 -12.74
CA LYS A 135 4.34 8.72 -13.89
C LYS A 135 4.13 7.99 -15.22
N GLU A 136 4.32 6.69 -15.23
CA GLU A 136 4.14 5.87 -16.43
C GLU A 136 2.67 5.77 -16.83
N GLU A 137 1.77 5.58 -15.89
CA GLU A 137 0.31 5.61 -16.14
C GLU A 137 -0.13 6.96 -16.70
N GLY A 138 0.36 8.06 -16.15
CA GLY A 138 0.10 9.42 -16.65
C GLY A 138 0.63 9.63 -18.08
N ARG A 139 1.80 9.05 -18.42
CA ARG A 139 2.37 9.10 -19.76
C ARG A 139 1.53 8.28 -20.75
N ARG A 140 1.14 7.06 -20.39
CA ARG A 140 0.28 6.19 -21.22
C ARG A 140 -1.08 6.83 -21.49
N HIS A 141 -1.71 7.39 -20.47
CA HIS A 141 -2.99 8.10 -20.62
C HIS A 141 -2.88 9.31 -21.57
N ARG A 142 -1.81 10.08 -21.45
CA ARG A 142 -1.56 11.23 -22.33
C ARG A 142 -1.38 10.83 -23.79
N VAL A 143 -0.62 9.76 -24.04
CA VAL A 143 -0.42 9.21 -25.39
C VAL A 143 -1.74 8.70 -25.96
N GLN A 144 -2.53 8.00 -25.18
CA GLN A 144 -3.84 7.49 -25.58
C GLN A 144 -4.83 8.62 -25.93
N THR A 145 -4.82 9.70 -25.13
CA THR A 145 -5.68 10.87 -25.39
C THR A 145 -5.26 11.61 -26.66
N LEU A 146 -3.96 11.75 -26.91
CA LEU A 146 -3.44 12.34 -28.15
C LEU A 146 -3.79 11.48 -29.37
N HIS A 147 -3.67 10.16 -29.27
CA HIS A 147 -4.09 9.24 -30.35
C HIS A 147 -5.59 9.36 -30.65
N ALA A 148 -6.42 9.38 -29.61
CA ALA A 148 -7.87 9.53 -29.78
C ALA A 148 -8.26 10.87 -30.42
N SER A 149 -7.55 11.96 -30.13
CA SER A 149 -7.81 13.28 -30.73
C SER A 149 -7.31 13.42 -32.17
N MET A 150 -6.35 12.58 -32.60
CA MET A 150 -5.82 12.59 -33.97
C MET A 150 -6.67 11.78 -34.95
N PHE A 151 -7.54 10.89 -34.48
CA PHE A 151 -8.35 9.98 -35.28
C PHE A 151 -9.87 10.21 -35.18
N SER A 152 -10.28 11.31 -34.58
CA SER A 152 -11.71 11.69 -34.54
C SER A 152 -12.04 12.72 -35.60
#